data_34837bd32122adc42a55133dbfe4c97e
#
_entry.id   34837bd32122adc42a55133dbfe4c97e
#
_cell.length_a   1.000
_cell.length_b   1.000
_cell.length_c   1.000
_cell.angle_alpha   90.00
_cell.angle_beta   90.00
_cell.angle_gamma   90.00
#
_symmetry.space_group_name_H-M   'P 1'
#
loop_
_entity.id
_entity.type
_entity.pdbx_description
1 polymer ?
#
loop_
_entity_poly.entity_id
_entity_poly.type
_entity_poly.pdbx_seq_one_letter_code
_entity_poly.pdbx_strand_id
1 'polypeptide(L)'
;PPVLSSAASDVYKRQGHAIVGRLMPEHDPVYKVSIIPRGRALGVTMFLPEEDRYSHSRRHIVGQITSLFGGRVAEEMTLGKEGITTGASNDIQRATEIARNMVTKWGLSDAMGPLMYDEGGEEVFLGRTAAQPSKAMSDETALAIDKEVRAIIDECYEKARDLLEEHRSKMDMMAEALMQYETIDSEQIDAIMEGRKPNPPSDWSDGPSDSPSDPEVSSPNDDA
;
A
#
# COMPACT_ATOMS: atom_id res chain seq x y z
N PRO A 1 18.46 12.14 -16.71
CA PRO A 1 17.79 11.01 -16.10
C PRO A 1 16.60 10.64 -16.97
N PRO A 2 16.40 9.34 -17.31
CA PRO A 2 15.23 8.94 -18.06
C PRO A 2 13.99 9.32 -17.24
N VAL A 3 13.02 9.95 -17.90
CA VAL A 3 11.69 10.17 -17.33
C VAL A 3 11.10 8.77 -17.14
N LEU A 4 11.16 8.27 -15.89
CA LEU A 4 10.51 7.02 -15.55
C LEU A 4 9.03 7.19 -15.86
N SER A 5 8.47 6.30 -16.68
CA SER A 5 7.07 6.33 -17.05
C SER A 5 6.19 6.23 -15.80
N SER A 6 4.94 6.72 -15.85
CA SER A 6 3.97 6.58 -14.76
C SER A 6 3.85 5.13 -14.26
N ALA A 7 4.00 4.17 -15.16
CA ALA A 7 4.02 2.75 -14.84
C ALA A 7 5.15 2.35 -13.88
N ALA A 8 6.36 2.91 -14.03
CA ALA A 8 7.46 2.62 -13.11
C ALA A 8 7.18 3.18 -11.70
N SER A 9 6.62 4.40 -11.59
CA SER A 9 6.20 4.97 -10.30
C SER A 9 5.19 4.07 -9.58
N ASP A 10 4.25 3.47 -10.32
CA ASP A 10 3.24 2.59 -9.74
C ASP A 10 3.83 1.27 -9.24
N VAL A 11 4.83 0.68 -9.94
CA VAL A 11 5.57 -0.49 -9.46
C VAL A 11 6.17 -0.21 -8.08
N TYR A 12 6.89 0.91 -7.92
CA TYR A 12 7.53 1.25 -6.66
C TYR A 12 6.54 1.49 -5.52
N LYS A 13 5.41 2.14 -5.80
CA LYS A 13 4.36 2.32 -4.79
C LYS A 13 3.80 0.98 -4.30
N ARG A 14 3.46 0.08 -5.23
CA ARG A 14 2.86 -1.23 -4.89
C ARG A 14 3.81 -2.08 -4.04
N GLN A 15 5.08 -2.13 -4.39
CA GLN A 15 6.07 -2.85 -3.60
C GLN A 15 6.29 -2.22 -2.22
N GLY A 16 6.29 -0.89 -2.11
CA GLY A 16 6.42 -0.20 -0.83
C GLY A 16 5.31 -0.57 0.14
N HIS A 17 4.05 -0.55 -0.32
CA HIS A 17 2.91 -1.02 0.48
C HIS A 17 3.05 -2.48 0.89
N ALA A 18 3.46 -3.35 -0.04
CA ALA A 18 3.56 -4.78 0.21
C ALA A 18 4.65 -5.11 1.25
N ILE A 19 5.84 -4.55 1.09
CA ILE A 19 6.97 -4.81 1.98
C ILE A 19 6.69 -4.29 3.38
N VAL A 20 6.23 -3.03 3.50
CA VAL A 20 5.90 -2.46 4.81
C VAL A 20 4.77 -3.24 5.46
N GLY A 21 3.69 -3.55 4.74
CA GLY A 21 2.58 -4.33 5.26
C GLY A 21 3.02 -5.72 5.73
N ARG A 22 3.92 -6.40 4.99
CA ARG A 22 4.43 -7.73 5.36
C ARG A 22 5.34 -7.71 6.60
N LEU A 23 6.04 -6.59 6.86
CA LEU A 23 6.95 -6.43 7.98
C LEU A 23 6.28 -5.88 9.24
N MET A 24 5.11 -5.24 9.11
CA MET A 24 4.41 -4.69 10.27
C MET A 24 3.69 -5.78 11.05
N PRO A 25 3.93 -5.88 12.38
CA PRO A 25 3.25 -6.84 13.23
C PRO A 25 1.75 -6.57 13.25
N GLU A 26 0.95 -7.64 13.29
CA GLU A 26 -0.51 -7.61 13.33
C GLU A 26 -1.19 -6.98 12.09
N HIS A 27 -0.43 -6.59 11.07
CA HIS A 27 -1.00 -6.16 9.79
C HIS A 27 -1.61 -7.35 9.05
N ASP A 28 -2.66 -7.11 8.27
CA ASP A 28 -3.23 -8.16 7.44
C ASP A 28 -2.19 -8.65 6.41
N PRO A 29 -2.13 -9.97 6.15
CA PRO A 29 -1.15 -10.51 5.22
C PRO A 29 -1.38 -10.01 3.80
N VAL A 30 -0.28 -9.86 3.06
CA VAL A 30 -0.33 -9.50 1.64
C VAL A 30 -0.75 -10.72 0.85
N TYR A 31 -1.91 -10.66 0.21
CA TYR A 31 -2.44 -11.74 -0.63
C TYR A 31 -1.83 -11.73 -2.02
N LYS A 32 -1.80 -10.55 -2.66
CA LYS A 32 -1.17 -10.36 -3.97
C LYS A 32 -0.84 -8.90 -4.24
N VAL A 33 0.11 -8.70 -5.16
CA VAL A 33 0.46 -7.40 -5.71
C VAL A 33 0.32 -7.48 -7.23
N SER A 34 -0.34 -6.51 -7.85
CA SER A 34 -0.48 -6.44 -9.30
C SER A 34 -0.25 -5.01 -9.80
N ILE A 35 0.40 -4.89 -10.93
CA ILE A 35 0.57 -3.63 -11.65
C ILE A 35 -0.37 -3.50 -12.85
N ILE A 36 -1.22 -4.49 -13.07
CA ILE A 36 -2.22 -4.47 -14.14
C ILE A 36 -3.29 -3.43 -13.81
N PRO A 37 -3.52 -2.44 -14.69
CA PRO A 37 -4.54 -1.43 -14.47
C PRO A 37 -5.94 -2.03 -14.39
N ARG A 38 -6.73 -1.59 -13.39
CA ARG A 38 -8.15 -1.95 -13.26
C ARG A 38 -8.98 -0.70 -13.01
N GLY A 39 -9.71 -0.25 -13.99
CA GLY A 39 -10.49 0.97 -13.92
C GLY A 39 -9.59 2.20 -13.73
N ARG A 40 -9.76 2.94 -12.63
CA ARG A 40 -8.92 4.11 -12.30
C ARG A 40 -7.64 3.77 -11.52
N ALA A 41 -7.51 2.54 -11.05
CA ALA A 41 -6.34 2.09 -10.30
C ALA A 41 -5.30 1.53 -11.25
N LEU A 42 -4.08 2.06 -11.19
CA LEU A 42 -2.92 1.63 -11.97
C LEU A 42 -2.17 0.47 -11.28
N GLY A 43 -2.92 -0.45 -10.66
CA GLY A 43 -2.42 -1.59 -9.91
C GLY A 43 -3.02 -1.67 -8.51
N VAL A 44 -2.77 -2.75 -7.80
CA VAL A 44 -3.30 -3.02 -6.46
C VAL A 44 -2.31 -3.80 -5.61
N THR A 45 -2.18 -3.43 -4.34
CA THR A 45 -1.65 -4.30 -3.28
C THR A 45 -2.85 -4.76 -2.47
N MET A 46 -3.11 -6.05 -2.47
CA MET A 46 -4.27 -6.63 -1.80
C MET A 46 -3.84 -7.28 -0.50
N PHE A 47 -4.43 -6.83 0.59
CA PHE A 47 -4.32 -7.44 1.90
C PHE A 47 -5.60 -8.24 2.17
N LEU A 48 -5.47 -9.41 2.73
CA LEU A 48 -6.60 -10.28 3.05
C LEU A 48 -6.52 -10.68 4.52
N PRO A 49 -7.47 -10.25 5.35
CA PRO A 49 -7.55 -10.69 6.75
C PRO A 49 -7.68 -12.21 6.82
N GLU A 50 -6.95 -12.85 7.72
CA GLU A 50 -7.07 -14.30 7.96
C GLU A 50 -8.34 -14.65 8.71
N GLU A 51 -8.85 -13.71 9.53
CA GLU A 51 -10.04 -13.88 10.34
C GLU A 51 -10.89 -12.60 10.31
N ASP A 52 -12.20 -12.74 10.50
CA ASP A 52 -13.10 -11.60 10.70
C ASP A 52 -12.81 -10.94 12.05
N ARG A 53 -12.27 -9.73 12.02
CA ARG A 53 -11.92 -8.95 13.21
C ARG A 53 -12.99 -7.91 13.49
N TYR A 54 -13.62 -8.00 14.64
CA TYR A 54 -14.58 -7.00 15.11
C TYR A 54 -13.92 -5.78 15.78
N SER A 55 -12.65 -5.89 16.17
CA SER A 55 -11.88 -4.83 16.78
C SER A 55 -10.43 -4.85 16.31
N HIS A 56 -9.79 -3.69 16.26
CA HIS A 56 -8.41 -3.53 15.86
C HIS A 56 -7.57 -3.05 17.04
N SER A 57 -6.43 -3.69 17.26
CA SER A 57 -5.46 -3.24 18.25
C SER A 57 -4.77 -1.94 17.79
N ARG A 58 -4.21 -1.18 18.73
CA ARG A 58 -3.36 -0.02 18.39
C ARG A 58 -2.22 -0.41 17.44
N ARG A 59 -1.62 -1.60 17.64
CA ARG A 59 -0.53 -2.10 16.79
C ARG A 59 -0.98 -2.35 15.37
N HIS A 60 -2.15 -2.95 15.19
CA HIS A 60 -2.74 -3.17 13.87
C HIS A 60 -2.99 -1.83 13.15
N ILE A 61 -3.58 -0.84 13.85
CA ILE A 61 -3.87 0.46 13.26
C ILE A 61 -2.59 1.22 12.88
N VAL A 62 -1.57 1.23 13.77
CA VAL A 62 -0.25 1.79 13.45
C VAL A 62 0.38 1.07 12.26
N GLY A 63 0.23 -0.26 12.17
CA GLY A 63 0.66 -1.03 11.02
C GLY A 63 0.00 -0.58 9.72
N GLN A 64 -1.32 -0.37 9.74
CA GLN A 64 -2.07 0.13 8.58
C GLN A 64 -1.58 1.51 8.15
N ILE A 65 -1.42 2.47 9.08
CA ILE A 65 -0.92 3.82 8.75
C ILE A 65 0.49 3.72 8.15
N THR A 66 1.37 2.93 8.76
CA THR A 66 2.74 2.74 8.28
C THR A 66 2.77 2.15 6.87
N SER A 67 1.93 1.14 6.59
CA SER A 67 1.80 0.52 5.27
C SER A 67 1.27 1.50 4.22
N LEU A 68 0.33 2.39 4.56
CA LEU A 68 -0.15 3.44 3.67
C LEU A 68 0.97 4.39 3.23
N PHE A 69 1.92 4.69 4.11
CA PHE A 69 3.09 5.50 3.75
C PHE A 69 4.14 4.74 2.95
N GLY A 70 4.14 3.41 2.98
CA GLY A 70 5.10 2.58 2.24
C GLY A 70 5.21 2.96 0.76
N GLY A 71 4.09 3.21 0.09
CA GLY A 71 4.07 3.62 -1.32
C GLY A 71 4.73 4.97 -1.56
N ARG A 72 4.46 5.96 -0.69
CA ARG A 72 5.04 7.29 -0.79
C ARG A 72 6.54 7.29 -0.54
N VAL A 73 6.97 6.57 0.48
CA VAL A 73 8.39 6.45 0.85
C VAL A 73 9.17 5.72 -0.25
N ALA A 74 8.62 4.63 -0.80
CA ALA A 74 9.25 3.91 -1.90
C ALA A 74 9.44 4.80 -3.15
N GLU A 75 8.45 5.64 -3.46
CA GLU A 75 8.53 6.61 -4.54
C GLU A 75 9.64 7.65 -4.27
N GLU A 76 9.71 8.20 -3.05
CA GLU A 76 10.74 9.17 -2.65
C GLU A 76 12.15 8.57 -2.72
N MET A 77 12.34 7.34 -2.23
CA MET A 77 13.62 6.64 -2.24
C MET A 77 14.13 6.33 -3.66
N THR A 78 13.21 6.14 -4.60
CA THR A 78 13.55 5.72 -5.97
C THR A 78 13.66 6.91 -6.92
N LEU A 79 12.76 7.86 -6.84
CA LEU A 79 12.66 9.01 -7.75
C LEU A 79 13.29 10.29 -7.18
N GLY A 80 13.64 10.28 -5.90
CA GLY A 80 14.05 11.48 -5.16
C GLY A 80 12.87 12.41 -4.87
N LYS A 81 13.10 13.43 -4.03
CA LYS A 81 12.05 14.36 -3.61
C LYS A 81 11.38 15.11 -4.74
N GLU A 82 12.11 15.43 -5.79
CA GLU A 82 11.60 16.16 -6.96
C GLU A 82 10.75 15.27 -7.89
N GLY A 83 10.93 13.95 -7.82
CA GLY A 83 10.20 12.99 -8.64
C GLY A 83 8.89 12.48 -8.03
N ILE A 84 8.55 12.95 -6.83
CA ILE A 84 7.35 12.52 -6.11
C ILE A 84 6.09 12.99 -6.84
N THR A 85 5.10 12.08 -6.95
CA THR A 85 3.83 12.37 -7.64
C THR A 85 2.66 12.55 -6.66
N THR A 86 1.53 13.02 -7.17
CA THR A 86 0.27 13.10 -6.41
C THR A 86 -0.41 11.74 -6.20
N GLY A 87 0.16 10.65 -6.73
CA GLY A 87 -0.44 9.32 -6.70
C GLY A 87 -0.67 8.73 -5.31
N ALA A 88 0.02 9.25 -4.28
CA ALA A 88 -0.18 8.86 -2.89
C ALA A 88 -1.23 9.69 -2.14
N SER A 89 -1.96 10.60 -2.80
CA SER A 89 -2.90 11.52 -2.13
C SER A 89 -3.98 10.78 -1.34
N ASN A 90 -4.53 9.70 -1.89
CA ASN A 90 -5.55 8.90 -1.22
C ASN A 90 -4.99 8.16 0.01
N ASP A 91 -3.76 7.66 -0.07
CA ASP A 91 -3.10 6.96 1.04
C ASP A 91 -2.80 7.93 2.18
N ILE A 92 -2.34 9.14 1.85
CA ILE A 92 -2.10 10.23 2.83
C ILE A 92 -3.41 10.64 3.50
N GLN A 93 -4.48 10.84 2.73
CA GLN A 93 -5.80 11.18 3.27
C GLN A 93 -6.29 10.11 4.24
N ARG A 94 -6.25 8.84 3.84
CA ARG A 94 -6.68 7.72 4.67
C ARG A 94 -5.82 7.56 5.93
N ALA A 95 -4.50 7.69 5.83
CA ALA A 95 -3.59 7.66 6.97
C ALA A 95 -3.92 8.77 7.98
N THR A 96 -4.18 9.99 7.50
CA THR A 96 -4.55 11.13 8.34
C THR A 96 -5.89 10.90 9.03
N GLU A 97 -6.88 10.38 8.32
CA GLU A 97 -8.20 10.06 8.89
C GLU A 97 -8.11 9.00 9.98
N ILE A 98 -7.35 7.93 9.74
CA ILE A 98 -7.13 6.87 10.74
C ILE A 98 -6.42 7.43 11.98
N ALA A 99 -5.34 8.21 11.82
CA ALA A 99 -4.62 8.82 12.91
C ALA A 99 -5.52 9.78 13.72
N ARG A 100 -6.36 10.58 13.04
CA ARG A 100 -7.33 11.45 13.70
C ARG A 100 -8.37 10.66 14.50
N ASN A 101 -8.88 9.57 13.93
CA ASN A 101 -9.82 8.69 14.66
C ASN A 101 -9.18 8.00 15.87
N MET A 102 -7.89 7.63 15.79
CA MET A 102 -7.15 7.12 16.97
C MET A 102 -7.17 8.11 18.13
N VAL A 103 -6.97 9.39 17.83
CA VAL A 103 -6.89 10.45 18.83
C VAL A 103 -8.27 10.88 19.32
N THR A 104 -9.23 11.06 18.40
CA THR A 104 -10.50 11.73 18.70
C THR A 104 -11.66 10.78 19.02
N LYS A 105 -11.64 9.56 18.47
CA LYS A 105 -12.77 8.64 18.58
C LYS A 105 -12.48 7.37 19.35
N TRP A 106 -11.28 6.82 19.20
CA TRP A 106 -10.97 5.49 19.75
C TRP A 106 -10.20 5.52 21.08
N GLY A 107 -9.81 6.72 21.55
CA GLY A 107 -9.09 6.88 22.81
C GLY A 107 -7.74 6.12 22.83
N LEU A 108 -7.07 6.03 21.68
CA LEU A 108 -5.81 5.28 21.52
C LEU A 108 -4.56 6.19 21.57
N SER A 109 -4.73 7.47 21.92
CA SER A 109 -3.63 8.40 22.18
C SER A 109 -3.31 8.43 23.66
N ASP A 110 -2.01 8.31 23.98
CA ASP A 110 -1.56 8.40 25.37
C ASP A 110 -1.65 9.84 25.89
N ALA A 111 -1.43 10.83 25.03
CA ALA A 111 -1.48 12.24 25.40
C ALA A 111 -2.91 12.77 25.62
N MET A 112 -3.86 12.29 24.83
CA MET A 112 -5.26 12.75 24.89
C MET A 112 -6.15 11.87 25.75
N GLY A 113 -5.69 10.66 26.09
CA GLY A 113 -6.40 9.69 26.93
C GLY A 113 -7.64 9.08 26.27
N PRO A 114 -8.38 8.23 27.01
CA PRO A 114 -9.54 7.50 26.50
C PRO A 114 -10.81 8.39 26.54
N LEU A 115 -10.78 9.50 25.85
CA LEU A 115 -11.88 10.45 25.72
C LEU A 115 -12.32 10.54 24.25
N MET A 116 -13.61 10.78 24.05
CA MET A 116 -14.15 11.06 22.73
C MET A 116 -14.22 12.58 22.52
N TYR A 117 -13.51 13.06 21.53
CA TYR A 117 -13.52 14.45 21.09
C TYR A 117 -14.36 14.53 19.82
N ASP A 118 -15.70 14.59 19.98
CA ASP A 118 -16.61 14.67 18.85
C ASP A 118 -16.61 16.11 18.30
N GLU A 119 -16.15 16.26 17.07
CA GLU A 119 -16.43 17.45 16.28
C GLU A 119 -17.86 17.26 15.75
N GLY A 120 -18.87 17.64 16.53
CA GLY A 120 -20.28 17.46 16.26
C GLY A 120 -20.60 17.48 14.75
N GLY A 121 -20.61 16.30 14.14
CA GLY A 121 -21.13 16.12 12.80
C GLY A 121 -22.60 16.49 12.86
N GLU A 122 -23.00 17.48 12.09
CA GLU A 122 -24.41 17.78 11.84
C GLU A 122 -25.07 16.49 11.35
N GLU A 123 -25.75 15.78 12.26
CA GLU A 123 -26.86 14.94 11.84
C GLU A 123 -27.90 15.90 11.25
N VAL A 124 -27.84 16.09 9.93
CA VAL A 124 -28.91 16.72 9.16
C VAL A 124 -30.09 15.76 9.19
N PHE A 125 -30.77 15.73 10.32
CA PHE A 125 -32.09 15.13 10.41
C PHE A 125 -33.07 16.11 9.80
N LEU A 126 -33.66 15.71 8.67
CA LEU A 126 -34.65 16.43 7.88
C LEU A 126 -35.57 17.32 8.74
N GLY A 127 -35.39 18.63 8.66
CA GLY A 127 -36.42 19.61 8.93
C GLY A 127 -36.46 20.27 10.31
N ARG A 128 -35.46 20.13 11.19
CA ARG A 128 -35.32 20.97 12.39
C ARG A 128 -33.88 21.42 12.57
N THR A 129 -33.64 22.67 12.28
CA THR A 129 -32.46 23.42 12.73
C THR A 129 -32.53 23.52 14.25
N ALA A 130 -32.17 22.48 14.96
CA ALA A 130 -31.85 22.61 16.37
C ALA A 130 -30.43 23.14 16.42
N ALA A 131 -30.28 24.45 16.39
CA ALA A 131 -29.06 25.12 16.77
C ALA A 131 -28.84 24.90 18.28
N GLN A 132 -28.43 23.71 18.66
CA GLN A 132 -27.63 23.56 19.87
C GLN A 132 -26.22 23.95 19.47
N PRO A 133 -25.59 24.94 20.10
CA PRO A 133 -24.17 25.17 19.92
C PRO A 133 -23.49 23.88 20.34
N SER A 134 -22.95 23.12 19.38
CA SER A 134 -22.00 22.07 19.67
C SER A 134 -20.96 22.70 20.57
N LYS A 135 -20.70 22.11 21.72
CA LYS A 135 -19.74 22.61 22.69
C LYS A 135 -18.40 22.69 21.93
N ALA A 136 -18.10 23.89 21.43
CA ALA A 136 -16.92 24.12 20.63
C ALA A 136 -15.73 23.64 21.46
N MET A 137 -14.97 22.72 20.91
CA MET A 137 -13.71 22.27 21.48
C MET A 137 -12.84 23.51 21.75
N SER A 138 -12.16 23.56 22.88
CA SER A 138 -11.26 24.68 23.15
C SER A 138 -10.10 24.69 22.15
N ASP A 139 -9.60 25.87 21.81
CA ASP A 139 -8.46 26.02 20.90
C ASP A 139 -7.23 25.24 21.39
N GLU A 140 -7.05 25.15 22.71
CA GLU A 140 -5.97 24.37 23.33
C GLU A 140 -6.14 22.88 23.06
N THR A 141 -7.35 22.34 23.20
CA THR A 141 -7.65 20.93 22.90
C THR A 141 -7.48 20.63 21.41
N ALA A 142 -7.96 21.51 20.53
CA ALA A 142 -7.79 21.37 19.09
C ALA A 142 -6.31 21.33 18.69
N LEU A 143 -5.51 22.25 19.25
CA LEU A 143 -4.05 22.26 19.04
C LEU A 143 -3.36 21.00 19.56
N ALA A 144 -3.79 20.47 20.70
CA ALA A 144 -3.25 19.23 21.26
C ALA A 144 -3.56 18.03 20.36
N ILE A 145 -4.80 17.93 19.84
CA ILE A 145 -5.19 16.90 18.86
C ILE A 145 -4.33 16.99 17.60
N ASP A 146 -4.17 18.18 17.02
CA ASP A 146 -3.39 18.36 15.80
C ASP A 146 -1.91 17.96 15.99
N LYS A 147 -1.33 18.29 17.16
CA LYS A 147 0.03 17.87 17.50
C LYS A 147 0.16 16.36 17.62
N GLU A 148 -0.82 15.70 18.27
CA GLU A 148 -0.79 14.26 18.45
C GLU A 148 -0.99 13.52 17.12
N VAL A 149 -1.95 13.95 16.30
CA VAL A 149 -2.14 13.40 14.95
C VAL A 149 -0.86 13.54 14.14
N ARG A 150 -0.21 14.70 14.19
CA ARG A 150 1.06 14.93 13.49
C ARG A 150 2.16 14.00 13.99
N ALA A 151 2.28 13.80 15.30
CA ALA A 151 3.27 12.92 15.89
C ALA A 151 3.08 11.46 15.44
N ILE A 152 1.85 10.96 15.43
CA ILE A 152 1.53 9.61 14.94
C ILE A 152 1.91 9.46 13.46
N ILE A 153 1.57 10.45 12.63
CA ILE A 153 1.88 10.44 11.19
C ILE A 153 3.41 10.42 10.98
N ASP A 154 4.13 11.31 11.64
CA ASP A 154 5.59 11.42 11.50
C ASP A 154 6.29 10.13 11.96
N GLU A 155 5.87 9.53 13.09
CA GLU A 155 6.39 8.24 13.58
C GLU A 155 6.15 7.10 12.57
N CYS A 156 4.92 6.98 12.04
CA CYS A 156 4.60 5.96 11.05
C CYS A 156 5.37 6.17 9.73
N TYR A 157 5.55 7.42 9.32
CA TYR A 157 6.30 7.76 8.10
C TYR A 157 7.78 7.38 8.22
N GLU A 158 8.43 7.77 9.32
CA GLU A 158 9.83 7.40 9.57
C GLU A 158 9.99 5.88 9.70
N LYS A 159 9.08 5.21 10.38
CA LYS A 159 9.09 3.74 10.47
C LYS A 159 8.97 3.06 9.10
N ALA A 160 8.12 3.57 8.22
CA ALA A 160 8.03 3.06 6.85
C ALA A 160 9.36 3.26 6.08
N ARG A 161 10.03 4.40 6.31
CA ARG A 161 11.33 4.70 5.72
C ARG A 161 12.40 3.73 6.20
N ASP A 162 12.55 3.58 7.51
CA ASP A 162 13.54 2.69 8.11
C ASP A 162 13.38 1.24 7.59
N LEU A 163 12.13 0.75 7.54
CA LEU A 163 11.83 -0.59 7.02
C LEU A 163 12.21 -0.76 5.55
N LEU A 164 11.95 0.24 4.72
CA LEU A 164 12.27 0.16 3.30
C LEU A 164 13.77 0.35 3.03
N GLU A 165 14.46 1.18 3.81
CA GLU A 165 15.92 1.34 3.73
C GLU A 165 16.63 0.05 4.12
N GLU A 166 16.22 -0.60 5.22
CA GLU A 166 16.76 -1.89 5.66
C GLU A 166 16.53 -3.01 4.65
N HIS A 167 15.40 -2.95 3.92
CA HIS A 167 14.98 -4.00 2.99
C HIS A 167 15.09 -3.59 1.52
N ARG A 168 16.01 -2.68 1.18
CA ARG A 168 16.19 -2.15 -0.18
C ARG A 168 16.35 -3.25 -1.25
N SER A 169 17.14 -4.29 -0.95
CA SER A 169 17.34 -5.40 -1.88
C SER A 169 16.05 -6.16 -2.19
N LYS A 170 15.14 -6.27 -1.23
CA LYS A 170 13.82 -6.89 -1.42
C LYS A 170 12.90 -6.03 -2.27
N MET A 171 13.03 -4.69 -2.15
CA MET A 171 12.35 -3.78 -3.06
C MET A 171 12.78 -4.02 -4.51
N ASP A 172 14.08 -4.09 -4.76
CA ASP A 172 14.61 -4.29 -6.12
C ASP A 172 14.15 -5.63 -6.69
N MET A 173 14.22 -6.72 -5.89
CA MET A 173 13.72 -8.04 -6.29
C MET A 173 12.22 -8.05 -6.59
N MET A 174 11.42 -7.35 -5.77
CA MET A 174 9.98 -7.28 -5.99
C MET A 174 9.63 -6.44 -7.22
N ALA A 175 10.38 -5.37 -7.49
CA ALA A 175 10.24 -4.59 -8.71
C ALA A 175 10.51 -5.45 -9.95
N GLU A 176 11.62 -6.21 -9.96
CA GLU A 176 11.95 -7.12 -11.05
C GLU A 176 10.85 -8.16 -11.29
N ALA A 177 10.36 -8.78 -10.20
CA ALA A 177 9.28 -9.76 -10.31
C ALA A 177 7.98 -9.15 -10.85
N LEU A 178 7.60 -7.95 -10.39
CA LEU A 178 6.42 -7.24 -10.90
C LEU A 178 6.58 -6.82 -12.36
N MET A 179 7.79 -6.41 -12.78
CA MET A 179 8.07 -6.10 -14.18
C MET A 179 8.01 -7.33 -15.08
N GLN A 180 8.37 -8.51 -14.54
CA GLN A 180 8.38 -9.76 -15.28
C GLN A 180 6.99 -10.43 -15.33
N TYR A 181 6.30 -10.51 -14.21
CA TYR A 181 5.06 -11.30 -14.06
C TYR A 181 3.79 -10.45 -13.99
N GLU A 182 3.91 -9.12 -13.89
CA GLU A 182 2.82 -8.14 -13.73
C GLU A 182 1.95 -8.36 -12.47
N THR A 183 1.89 -9.56 -11.96
CA THR A 183 1.19 -9.95 -10.72
C THR A 183 2.01 -11.00 -9.99
N ILE A 184 2.19 -10.81 -8.69
CA ILE A 184 2.84 -11.75 -7.78
C ILE A 184 1.88 -12.09 -6.64
N ASP A 185 1.88 -13.34 -6.24
CA ASP A 185 1.06 -13.88 -5.15
C ASP A 185 1.82 -13.92 -3.81
N SER A 186 1.14 -14.43 -2.78
CA SER A 186 1.73 -14.53 -1.43
C SER A 186 2.98 -15.42 -1.36
N GLU A 187 3.02 -16.53 -2.11
CA GLU A 187 4.18 -17.45 -2.10
C GLU A 187 5.41 -16.80 -2.72
N GLN A 188 5.20 -16.07 -3.82
CA GLN A 188 6.26 -15.32 -4.49
C GLN A 188 6.75 -14.15 -3.63
N ILE A 189 5.84 -13.46 -2.94
CA ILE A 189 6.17 -12.39 -2.00
C ILE A 189 6.99 -12.95 -0.84
N ASP A 190 6.60 -14.07 -0.24
CA ASP A 190 7.33 -14.70 0.84
C ASP A 190 8.73 -15.15 0.40
N ALA A 191 8.88 -15.72 -0.79
CA ALA A 191 10.19 -16.05 -1.35
C ALA A 191 11.10 -14.80 -1.44
N ILE A 192 10.57 -13.69 -1.95
CA ILE A 192 11.30 -12.41 -2.03
C ILE A 192 11.68 -11.90 -0.62
N MET A 193 10.76 -11.98 0.34
CA MET A 193 11.01 -11.54 1.71
C MET A 193 12.05 -12.41 2.42
N GLU A 194 12.23 -13.66 2.02
CA GLU A 194 13.31 -14.54 2.47
C GLU A 194 14.61 -14.34 1.68
N GLY A 195 14.63 -13.46 0.67
CA GLY A 195 15.78 -13.21 -0.19
C GLY A 195 15.99 -14.28 -1.26
N ARG A 196 14.97 -15.08 -1.57
CA ARG A 196 14.97 -16.08 -2.63
C ARG A 196 14.30 -15.52 -3.88
N LYS A 197 14.80 -15.92 -5.05
CA LYS A 197 14.16 -15.58 -6.32
C LYS A 197 12.78 -16.27 -6.40
N PRO A 198 11.69 -15.54 -6.71
CA PRO A 198 10.36 -16.14 -6.82
C PRO A 198 10.29 -17.06 -8.04
N ASN A 199 9.53 -18.14 -7.91
CA ASN A 199 9.22 -19.00 -9.04
C ASN A 199 8.21 -18.31 -9.97
N PRO A 200 8.19 -18.62 -11.26
CA PRO A 200 7.12 -18.18 -12.15
C PRO A 200 5.75 -18.61 -11.62
N PRO A 201 4.67 -17.81 -11.85
CA PRO A 201 3.31 -18.24 -11.55
C PRO A 201 2.98 -19.57 -12.24
N SER A 202 2.10 -20.38 -11.64
CA SER A 202 1.74 -21.72 -12.16
C SER A 202 1.09 -21.71 -13.56
N ASP A 203 0.50 -20.59 -13.94
CA ASP A 203 -0.12 -20.32 -15.23
C ASP A 203 0.77 -19.49 -16.19
N TRP A 204 2.03 -19.25 -15.79
CA TRP A 204 3.00 -18.53 -16.61
C TRP A 204 3.48 -19.42 -17.78
N SER A 205 3.05 -19.11 -18.99
CA SER A 205 3.71 -19.60 -20.20
C SER A 205 4.72 -18.54 -20.65
N ASP A 206 6.01 -18.89 -20.68
CA ASP A 206 6.95 -18.08 -21.44
C ASP A 206 6.32 -17.77 -22.79
N GLY A 207 6.24 -16.47 -23.15
CA GLY A 207 5.52 -16.01 -24.35
C GLY A 207 5.85 -16.81 -25.60
N PRO A 208 5.17 -16.61 -26.74
CA PRO A 208 5.13 -17.52 -27.85
C PRO A 208 6.55 -18.00 -28.20
N SER A 209 6.78 -19.30 -28.06
CA SER A 209 7.97 -19.96 -28.55
C SER A 209 7.96 -19.81 -30.07
N ASP A 210 8.60 -18.77 -30.57
CA ASP A 210 8.98 -18.67 -31.98
C ASP A 210 10.00 -19.79 -32.29
N SER A 211 9.49 -20.98 -32.45
CA SER A 211 10.15 -22.05 -33.18
C SER A 211 9.35 -22.21 -34.48
N PRO A 212 9.84 -21.72 -35.61
CA PRO A 212 9.26 -22.10 -36.88
C PRO A 212 9.48 -23.60 -37.06
N SER A 213 8.42 -24.38 -36.99
CA SER A 213 8.43 -25.75 -37.51
C SER A 213 8.62 -25.65 -39.03
N ASP A 214 9.83 -25.95 -39.48
CA ASP A 214 10.09 -26.18 -40.90
C ASP A 214 9.12 -27.24 -41.43
N PRO A 215 8.38 -26.97 -42.51
CA PRO A 215 7.58 -28.00 -43.15
C PRO A 215 8.50 -29.01 -43.81
N GLU A 216 8.43 -30.26 -43.38
CA GLU A 216 9.04 -31.39 -44.11
C GLU A 216 8.58 -31.38 -45.58
N VAL A 217 9.50 -31.08 -46.45
CA VAL A 217 9.33 -31.24 -47.89
C VAL A 217 9.38 -32.74 -48.18
N SER A 218 8.22 -33.33 -48.34
CA SER A 218 8.10 -34.69 -48.91
C SER A 218 8.44 -34.63 -50.38
N SER A 219 9.54 -35.26 -50.75
CA SER A 219 9.93 -35.51 -52.13
C SER A 219 8.93 -36.44 -52.84
N PRO A 220 8.52 -36.15 -54.07
CA PRO A 220 7.75 -37.10 -54.85
C PRO A 220 8.63 -38.26 -55.33
N ASN A 221 8.18 -39.48 -55.05
CA ASN A 221 8.71 -40.68 -55.70
C ASN A 221 8.40 -40.65 -57.18
N ASP A 222 9.45 -40.61 -57.99
CA ASP A 222 9.42 -41.09 -59.36
C ASP A 222 9.36 -42.63 -59.35
N ASP A 223 8.26 -43.17 -59.87
CA ASP A 223 8.26 -44.53 -60.44
C ASP A 223 7.53 -44.52 -61.80
N ALA A 224 8.26 -45.02 -62.77
CA ALA A 224 8.13 -45.13 -64.20
C ALA A 224 6.84 -45.68 -64.76
#